data_55f4dcfa370267068c0943df604af215
#
_entry.id   55f4dcfa370267068c0943df604af215
#
_cell.length_a   1.000
_cell.length_b   1.000
_cell.length_c   1.000
_cell.angle_alpha   90.00
_cell.angle_beta   90.00
_cell.angle_gamma   90.00
#
_symmetry.space_group_name_H-M   'P 1'
#
loop_
_entity.id
_entity.type
_entity.pdbx_description
1 polymer ?
#
loop_
_entity_poly.entity_id
_entity_poly.type
_entity_poly.pdbx_seq_one_letter_code
_entity_poly.pdbx_strand_id
1 'polypeptide(L)'
;MTIRSILQYAVPALALACASLPAAASTVRIYVTNSAGDSIDVIDPVSNKVVQKIKDIIGAHGIAFSPDASRVYVSNEETSTLDVFDRKTGKLIKKVPLSDHPNNISVTRNGDRIVVAIARGKGGLDIVDAATLTLKKTIPANGGRLHNVYVTPDNKYVVGGSIPSKTFYVFDLDKEAFAWAMPMDLGVRCMAIETNADGSTKRVFSQMSSLNGFAVIDFAEQKETARVTLPGVPQEFDHGGYRTNEPSHGIGVTPDNKTLWVTSIPNNAAYAYSLPDLKLIGKVDLPSEKIAGHDKLLSAVANWVTFTPDGKELFVSNSGMRSVSVVDTAAMKVVKVIPVGEVPKRNNTLVIPDTAGNAAAPAPAKRASAQ
;
A
#
# COMPACT_ATOMS: atom_id res chain seq x y z
N MET A 1 19.22 -43.04 -73.63
CA MET A 1 19.02 -43.25 -72.15
C MET A 1 19.95 -42.27 -71.46
N THR A 2 19.41 -41.11 -71.01
CA THR A 2 20.20 -40.01 -70.45
C THR A 2 19.81 -39.83 -69.00
N ILE A 3 20.74 -40.10 -68.07
CA ILE A 3 20.60 -39.95 -66.66
C ILE A 3 20.87 -38.49 -66.31
N ARG A 4 19.86 -37.81 -65.78
CA ARG A 4 19.98 -36.45 -65.14
C ARG A 4 20.29 -36.58 -63.68
N SER A 5 21.47 -36.15 -63.32
CA SER A 5 21.87 -35.98 -61.88
C SER A 5 21.24 -34.74 -61.27
N ILE A 6 20.53 -34.91 -60.17
CA ILE A 6 19.95 -33.83 -59.34
C ILE A 6 20.98 -33.47 -58.29
N LEU A 7 21.53 -32.26 -58.33
CA LEU A 7 22.33 -31.66 -57.25
C LEU A 7 21.38 -31.15 -56.17
N GLN A 8 21.48 -31.71 -54.96
CA GLN A 8 20.83 -31.18 -53.77
C GLN A 8 21.73 -30.13 -53.12
N TYR A 9 21.27 -28.89 -53.08
CA TYR A 9 21.90 -27.85 -52.30
C TYR A 9 21.40 -27.93 -50.84
N ALA A 10 22.28 -28.22 -49.88
CA ALA A 10 22.03 -28.13 -48.45
C ALA A 10 22.22 -26.68 -48.02
N VAL A 11 21.16 -26.03 -47.54
CA VAL A 11 21.21 -24.70 -46.91
C VAL A 11 21.52 -24.92 -45.43
N PRO A 12 22.58 -24.36 -44.84
CA PRO A 12 22.82 -24.44 -43.43
C PRO A 12 21.83 -23.53 -42.69
N ALA A 13 21.01 -24.10 -41.83
CA ALA A 13 20.17 -23.34 -40.92
C ALA A 13 21.06 -22.72 -39.82
N LEU A 14 21.22 -21.43 -39.87
CA LEU A 14 21.88 -20.64 -38.83
C LEU A 14 20.92 -20.53 -37.63
N ALA A 15 21.14 -21.33 -36.59
CA ALA A 15 20.41 -21.21 -35.33
C ALA A 15 20.87 -19.95 -34.59
N LEU A 16 20.06 -18.89 -34.63
CA LEU A 16 20.23 -17.71 -33.77
C LEU A 16 19.95 -18.13 -32.35
N ALA A 17 20.98 -18.33 -31.54
CA ALA A 17 20.85 -18.45 -30.08
C ALA A 17 20.53 -17.05 -29.53
N CYS A 18 19.26 -16.78 -29.25
CA CYS A 18 18.86 -15.63 -28.43
C CYS A 18 19.35 -15.88 -27.01
N ALA A 19 20.52 -15.36 -26.66
CA ALA A 19 20.94 -15.25 -25.30
C ALA A 19 19.98 -14.28 -24.60
N SER A 20 19.07 -14.81 -23.79
CA SER A 20 18.28 -13.99 -22.86
C SER A 20 19.25 -13.36 -21.87
N LEU A 21 19.48 -12.05 -21.99
CA LEU A 21 20.15 -11.28 -20.96
C LEU A 21 19.36 -11.48 -19.65
N PRO A 22 20.01 -11.80 -18.53
CA PRO A 22 19.32 -11.85 -17.24
C PRO A 22 18.67 -10.49 -17.02
N ALA A 23 17.36 -10.47 -16.80
CA ALA A 23 16.67 -9.26 -16.37
C ALA A 23 17.37 -8.74 -15.14
N ALA A 24 17.84 -7.51 -15.18
CA ALA A 24 18.49 -6.87 -14.06
C ALA A 24 17.57 -6.98 -12.82
N ALA A 25 18.09 -7.49 -11.73
CA ALA A 25 17.28 -7.75 -10.54
C ALA A 25 16.95 -6.43 -9.84
N SER A 26 15.69 -6.00 -9.88
CA SER A 26 15.25 -4.81 -9.17
C SER A 26 15.44 -4.95 -7.66
N THR A 27 15.95 -3.92 -7.01
CA THR A 27 16.12 -3.90 -5.56
C THR A 27 14.78 -3.59 -4.86
N VAL A 28 14.33 -4.47 -3.97
CA VAL A 28 13.11 -4.26 -3.18
C VAL A 28 13.44 -3.75 -1.79
N ARG A 29 12.64 -2.82 -1.29
CA ARG A 29 12.72 -2.31 0.09
C ARG A 29 11.32 -2.17 0.68
N ILE A 30 11.18 -2.54 1.96
CA ILE A 30 9.97 -2.37 2.73
C ILE A 30 10.19 -1.22 3.72
N TYR A 31 9.41 -0.17 3.58
CA TYR A 31 9.46 1.00 4.46
C TYR A 31 8.41 0.88 5.53
N VAL A 32 8.78 1.18 6.79
CA VAL A 32 7.90 1.05 7.96
C VAL A 32 7.92 2.36 8.74
N THR A 33 6.78 3.04 8.85
CA THR A 33 6.65 4.25 9.67
C THR A 33 6.43 3.87 11.14
N ASN A 34 7.24 4.44 12.03
CA ASN A 34 7.15 4.23 13.47
C ASN A 34 6.39 5.41 14.10
N SER A 35 5.05 5.31 14.19
CA SER A 35 4.17 6.45 14.44
C SER A 35 4.30 7.07 15.84
N ALA A 36 4.79 6.33 16.84
CA ALA A 36 5.11 6.87 18.17
C ALA A 36 6.61 7.08 18.38
N GLY A 37 7.42 6.77 17.35
CA GLY A 37 8.87 7.01 17.34
C GLY A 37 9.23 8.25 16.55
N ASP A 38 10.53 8.34 16.23
CA ASP A 38 11.15 9.45 15.52
C ASP A 38 11.75 9.05 14.17
N SER A 39 11.33 7.91 13.62
CA SER A 39 12.02 7.32 12.46
C SER A 39 11.14 6.48 11.57
N ILE A 40 11.68 6.18 10.38
CA ILE A 40 11.18 5.20 9.42
C ILE A 40 12.28 4.14 9.26
N ASP A 41 11.93 2.88 9.46
CA ASP A 41 12.81 1.75 9.19
C ASP A 41 12.66 1.26 7.75
N VAL A 42 13.78 0.93 7.11
CA VAL A 42 13.82 0.37 5.76
C VAL A 42 14.39 -1.03 5.83
N ILE A 43 13.56 -2.00 5.49
CA ILE A 43 13.89 -3.43 5.54
C ILE A 43 14.29 -3.90 4.14
N ASP A 44 15.35 -4.69 4.07
CA ASP A 44 15.70 -5.50 2.91
C ASP A 44 15.02 -6.87 3.05
N PRO A 45 14.07 -7.22 2.18
CA PRO A 45 13.34 -8.48 2.28
C PRO A 45 14.21 -9.71 2.01
N VAL A 46 15.33 -9.59 1.28
CA VAL A 46 16.24 -10.71 1.01
C VAL A 46 16.99 -11.13 2.28
N SER A 47 17.52 -10.16 3.01
CA SER A 47 18.27 -10.42 4.27
C SER A 47 17.37 -10.43 5.51
N ASN A 48 16.14 -9.95 5.42
CA ASN A 48 15.21 -9.74 6.52
C ASN A 48 15.82 -8.88 7.64
N LYS A 49 16.50 -7.78 7.25
CA LYS A 49 17.16 -6.85 8.17
C LYS A 49 16.77 -5.41 7.85
N VAL A 50 16.76 -4.56 8.87
CA VAL A 50 16.74 -3.11 8.69
C VAL A 50 18.10 -2.67 8.14
N VAL A 51 18.11 -2.06 6.96
CA VAL A 51 19.32 -1.65 6.22
C VAL A 51 19.48 -0.14 6.16
N GLN A 52 18.44 0.63 6.46
CA GLN A 52 18.47 2.08 6.54
C GLN A 52 17.46 2.55 7.58
N LYS A 53 17.74 3.65 8.25
CA LYS A 53 16.80 4.36 9.13
C LYS A 53 16.78 5.83 8.75
N ILE A 54 15.59 6.34 8.37
CA ILE A 54 15.35 7.76 8.19
C ILE A 54 14.93 8.30 9.54
N LYS A 55 15.68 9.27 10.08
CA LYS A 55 15.49 9.81 11.43
C LYS A 55 14.88 11.21 11.40
N ASP A 56 14.63 11.74 12.59
CA ASP A 56 14.16 13.10 12.83
C ASP A 56 12.78 13.39 12.22
N ILE A 57 11.89 12.38 12.22
CA ILE A 57 10.52 12.52 11.81
C ILE A 57 9.57 11.99 12.89
N ILE A 58 8.98 12.89 13.67
CA ILE A 58 7.94 12.59 14.67
C ILE A 58 6.58 12.62 13.97
N GLY A 59 5.68 11.69 14.29
CA GLY A 59 4.33 11.63 13.73
C GLY A 59 4.27 11.11 12.29
N ALA A 60 5.27 10.33 11.86
CA ALA A 60 5.25 9.66 10.56
C ALA A 60 4.06 8.69 10.44
N HIS A 61 3.20 8.87 9.42
CA HIS A 61 2.00 8.04 9.27
C HIS A 61 1.93 7.36 7.89
N GLY A 62 1.30 7.97 6.89
CA GLY A 62 1.24 7.43 5.54
C GLY A 62 2.59 7.52 4.84
N ILE A 63 2.93 6.55 4.00
CA ILE A 63 4.18 6.53 3.25
C ILE A 63 3.93 6.09 1.81
N ALA A 64 4.55 6.79 0.85
CA ALA A 64 4.52 6.48 -0.56
C ALA A 64 5.82 6.94 -1.24
N PHE A 65 5.97 6.63 -2.53
CA PHE A 65 7.22 6.85 -3.26
C PHE A 65 6.97 7.50 -4.61
N SER A 66 7.96 8.25 -5.11
CA SER A 66 7.95 8.65 -6.51
C SER A 66 8.18 7.43 -7.42
N PRO A 67 7.58 7.39 -8.63
CA PRO A 67 7.73 6.26 -9.54
C PRO A 67 9.17 5.96 -9.97
N ASP A 68 10.03 7.00 -9.97
CA ASP A 68 11.47 6.87 -10.25
C ASP A 68 12.28 6.38 -9.02
N ALA A 69 11.60 6.11 -7.91
CA ALA A 69 12.18 5.71 -6.64
C ALA A 69 13.23 6.70 -6.07
N SER A 70 13.22 7.97 -6.49
CA SER A 70 14.15 8.97 -5.96
C SER A 70 13.70 9.59 -4.65
N ARG A 71 12.38 9.66 -4.40
CA ARG A 71 11.78 10.36 -3.26
C ARG A 71 10.90 9.43 -2.41
N VAL A 72 10.91 9.69 -1.12
CA VAL A 72 9.99 9.12 -0.13
C VAL A 72 9.07 10.23 0.36
N TYR A 73 7.77 10.02 0.26
CA TYR A 73 6.73 10.92 0.73
C TYR A 73 6.12 10.38 2.01
N VAL A 74 5.98 11.22 3.02
CA VAL A 74 5.44 10.82 4.33
C VAL A 74 4.44 11.87 4.80
N SER A 75 3.23 11.45 5.15
CA SER A 75 2.32 12.33 5.87
C SER A 75 2.76 12.44 7.33
N ASN A 76 2.90 13.66 7.80
CA ASN A 76 3.31 13.97 9.16
C ASN A 76 2.11 14.53 9.93
N GLU A 77 1.59 13.69 10.85
CA GLU A 77 0.40 14.05 11.63
C GLU A 77 0.69 15.14 12.65
N GLU A 78 1.93 15.25 13.15
CA GLU A 78 2.32 16.21 14.19
C GLU A 78 2.42 17.65 13.63
N THR A 79 2.97 17.78 12.43
CA THR A 79 3.24 19.09 11.82
C THR A 79 2.24 19.51 10.74
N SER A 80 1.26 18.65 10.40
CA SER A 80 0.31 18.84 9.30
C SER A 80 1.02 19.13 7.97
N THR A 81 2.04 18.31 7.65
CA THR A 81 2.84 18.45 6.42
C THR A 81 2.92 17.14 5.67
N LEU A 82 3.20 17.24 4.37
CA LEU A 82 3.79 16.16 3.59
C LEU A 82 5.31 16.35 3.61
N ASP A 83 6.01 15.47 4.30
CA ASP A 83 7.47 15.49 4.40
C ASP A 83 8.06 14.69 3.24
N VAL A 84 8.99 15.30 2.51
CA VAL A 84 9.62 14.71 1.32
C VAL A 84 11.09 14.46 1.60
N PHE A 85 11.52 13.21 1.46
CA PHE A 85 12.89 12.80 1.71
C PHE A 85 13.56 12.31 0.42
N ASP A 86 14.87 12.56 0.31
CA ASP A 86 15.72 11.85 -0.65
C ASP A 86 15.85 10.39 -0.21
N ARG A 87 15.44 9.47 -1.06
CA ARG A 87 15.42 8.04 -0.72
C ARG A 87 16.80 7.48 -0.40
N LYS A 88 17.83 7.89 -1.16
CA LYS A 88 19.18 7.33 -1.05
C LYS A 88 19.87 7.75 0.24
N THR A 89 19.75 9.02 0.59
CA THR A 89 20.42 9.61 1.75
C THR A 89 19.57 9.62 3.02
N GLY A 90 18.24 9.50 2.88
CA GLY A 90 17.29 9.69 3.98
C GLY A 90 17.16 11.15 4.45
N LYS A 91 17.75 12.12 3.74
CA LYS A 91 17.70 13.53 4.13
C LYS A 91 16.36 14.17 3.71
N LEU A 92 15.84 15.02 4.58
CA LEU A 92 14.67 15.84 4.29
C LEU A 92 14.97 16.82 3.15
N ILE A 93 14.15 16.78 2.11
CA ILE A 93 14.17 17.73 0.98
C ILE A 93 13.27 18.92 1.29
N LYS A 94 12.02 18.65 1.71
CA LYS A 94 11.01 19.69 1.93
C LYS A 94 9.91 19.20 2.87
N LYS A 95 9.35 20.13 3.65
CA LYS A 95 8.04 20.00 4.30
C LYS A 95 7.03 20.83 3.52
N VAL A 96 6.00 20.17 2.99
CA VAL A 96 4.93 20.81 2.22
C VAL A 96 3.75 21.01 3.17
N PRO A 97 3.38 22.27 3.51
CA PRO A 97 2.20 22.52 4.33
C PRO A 97 0.94 21.97 3.66
N LEU A 98 0.11 21.27 4.42
CA LEU A 98 -1.18 20.76 4.00
C LEU A 98 -2.32 21.61 4.54
N SER A 99 -3.53 21.38 4.05
CA SER A 99 -4.71 22.16 4.48
C SER A 99 -5.09 21.91 5.94
N ASP A 100 -4.80 20.73 6.50
CA ASP A 100 -5.00 20.34 7.89
C ASP A 100 -4.26 19.01 8.17
N HIS A 101 -4.54 18.39 9.29
CA HIS A 101 -3.95 17.14 9.78
C HIS A 101 -4.15 15.97 8.80
N PRO A 102 -3.06 15.44 8.21
CA PRO A 102 -3.13 14.37 7.24
C PRO A 102 -3.29 13.00 7.90
N ASN A 103 -3.62 11.98 7.09
CA ASN A 103 -3.52 10.58 7.48
C ASN A 103 -2.80 9.78 6.40
N ASN A 104 -3.52 9.11 5.50
CA ASN A 104 -2.90 8.31 4.44
C ASN A 104 -2.61 9.14 3.18
N ILE A 105 -1.67 8.65 2.39
CA ILE A 105 -1.26 9.26 1.12
C ILE A 105 -1.21 8.22 0.01
N SER A 106 -1.37 8.67 -1.22
CA SER A 106 -1.15 7.87 -2.42
C SER A 106 -0.52 8.73 -3.51
N VAL A 107 0.17 8.11 -4.47
CA VAL A 107 0.84 8.81 -5.58
C VAL A 107 0.24 8.33 -6.89
N THR A 108 0.01 9.24 -7.82
CA THR A 108 -0.42 8.90 -9.19
C THR A 108 0.65 8.07 -9.90
N ARG A 109 0.24 7.17 -10.79
CA ARG A 109 1.18 6.28 -11.50
C ARG A 109 2.23 7.01 -12.33
N ASN A 110 1.84 8.14 -12.91
CA ASN A 110 2.76 9.02 -13.65
C ASN A 110 3.61 9.91 -12.72
N GLY A 111 3.35 9.89 -11.40
CA GLY A 111 4.12 10.60 -10.41
C GLY A 111 3.94 12.11 -10.39
N ASP A 112 2.92 12.64 -11.07
CA ASP A 112 2.68 14.08 -11.16
C ASP A 112 2.00 14.66 -9.92
N ARG A 113 1.27 13.84 -9.16
CA ARG A 113 0.49 14.26 -7.99
C ARG A 113 0.67 13.31 -6.81
N ILE A 114 0.71 13.89 -5.62
CA ILE A 114 0.53 13.17 -4.36
C ILE A 114 -0.82 13.57 -3.80
N VAL A 115 -1.68 12.60 -3.52
CA VAL A 115 -2.99 12.82 -2.91
C VAL A 115 -2.92 12.47 -1.43
N VAL A 116 -3.48 13.33 -0.58
CA VAL A 116 -3.39 13.23 0.88
C VAL A 116 -4.78 13.27 1.49
N ALA A 117 -5.10 12.28 2.33
CA ALA A 117 -6.31 12.27 3.13
C ALA A 117 -6.20 13.30 4.26
N ILE A 118 -7.13 14.25 4.35
CA ILE A 118 -7.20 15.23 5.44
C ILE A 118 -8.25 14.78 6.46
N ALA A 119 -7.75 14.40 7.66
CA ALA A 119 -8.52 13.70 8.68
C ALA A 119 -9.08 14.59 9.78
N ARG A 120 -8.76 15.88 9.78
CA ARG A 120 -9.28 16.87 10.76
C ARG A 120 -9.79 18.12 10.06
N GLY A 121 -10.18 19.11 10.85
CA GLY A 121 -10.71 20.38 10.35
C GLY A 121 -11.93 20.19 9.44
N LYS A 122 -11.89 20.81 8.27
CA LYS A 122 -12.94 20.66 7.25
C LYS A 122 -12.87 19.32 6.52
N GLY A 123 -11.75 18.60 6.63
CA GLY A 123 -11.49 17.38 5.90
C GLY A 123 -11.36 17.60 4.39
N GLY A 124 -11.19 16.50 3.64
CA GLY A 124 -11.08 16.55 2.19
C GLY A 124 -9.87 15.83 1.65
N LEU A 125 -9.63 16.01 0.36
CA LEU A 125 -8.50 15.46 -0.39
C LEU A 125 -7.57 16.59 -0.80
N ASP A 126 -6.36 16.63 -0.27
CA ASP A 126 -5.31 17.52 -0.74
C ASP A 126 -4.59 16.90 -1.93
N ILE A 127 -4.36 17.72 -2.96
CA ILE A 127 -3.56 17.38 -4.12
C ILE A 127 -2.29 18.23 -4.08
N VAL A 128 -1.15 17.56 -3.94
CA VAL A 128 0.17 18.18 -3.98
C VAL A 128 0.80 17.92 -5.35
N ASP A 129 1.31 18.97 -5.98
CA ASP A 129 2.11 18.88 -7.21
C ASP A 129 3.48 18.29 -6.88
N ALA A 130 3.82 17.16 -7.50
CA ALA A 130 5.04 16.42 -7.17
C ALA A 130 6.32 17.05 -7.73
N ALA A 131 6.21 17.89 -8.77
CA ALA A 131 7.36 18.57 -9.36
C ALA A 131 7.77 19.78 -8.54
N THR A 132 6.81 20.63 -8.17
CA THR A 132 7.03 21.86 -7.40
C THR A 132 7.03 21.66 -5.89
N LEU A 133 6.49 20.52 -5.44
CA LEU A 133 6.26 20.21 -4.01
C LEU A 133 5.46 21.32 -3.33
N THR A 134 4.31 21.64 -3.88
CA THR A 134 3.37 22.64 -3.34
C THR A 134 1.96 22.08 -3.30
N LEU A 135 1.19 22.47 -2.30
CA LEU A 135 -0.25 22.19 -2.27
C LEU A 135 -0.92 22.91 -3.44
N LYS A 136 -1.46 22.12 -4.37
CA LYS A 136 -2.13 22.62 -5.58
C LYS A 136 -3.60 22.94 -5.34
N LYS A 137 -4.28 22.04 -4.61
CA LYS A 137 -5.73 22.11 -4.42
C LYS A 137 -6.16 21.24 -3.23
N THR A 138 -7.22 21.67 -2.56
CA THR A 138 -7.99 20.86 -1.63
C THR A 138 -9.38 20.62 -2.21
N ILE A 139 -9.77 19.36 -2.40
CA ILE A 139 -11.11 18.98 -2.84
C ILE A 139 -11.94 18.68 -1.59
N PRO A 140 -13.02 19.41 -1.32
CA PRO A 140 -13.88 19.15 -0.16
C PRO A 140 -14.55 17.76 -0.26
N ALA A 141 -14.63 17.07 0.85
CA ALA A 141 -15.40 15.83 0.99
C ALA A 141 -16.78 16.05 1.63
N ASN A 142 -17.38 17.23 1.41
CA ASN A 142 -18.74 17.59 1.86
C ASN A 142 -19.02 17.20 3.34
N GLY A 143 -18.09 17.57 4.25
CA GLY A 143 -18.14 17.24 5.67
C GLY A 143 -17.43 15.94 6.04
N GLY A 144 -16.91 15.19 5.06
CA GLY A 144 -16.10 14.00 5.30
C GLY A 144 -14.66 14.34 5.68
N ARG A 145 -14.21 13.85 6.83
CA ARG A 145 -12.81 13.84 7.23
C ARG A 145 -12.22 12.55 6.74
N LEU A 146 -11.39 12.61 5.69
CA LEU A 146 -10.85 11.41 5.05
C LEU A 146 -9.78 10.75 5.94
N HIS A 147 -9.95 9.46 6.19
CA HIS A 147 -8.98 8.67 6.94
C HIS A 147 -7.97 7.99 6.01
N ASN A 148 -8.43 7.34 4.93
CA ASN A 148 -7.55 6.71 3.95
C ASN A 148 -7.94 7.14 2.54
N VAL A 149 -6.94 7.22 1.65
CA VAL A 149 -7.11 7.48 0.23
C VAL A 149 -6.20 6.57 -0.59
N TYR A 150 -6.67 6.16 -1.78
CA TYR A 150 -5.92 5.32 -2.71
C TYR A 150 -6.21 5.78 -4.13
N VAL A 151 -5.17 6.02 -4.91
CA VAL A 151 -5.28 6.20 -6.36
C VAL A 151 -5.67 4.86 -6.97
N THR A 152 -6.68 4.85 -7.84
CA THR A 152 -7.10 3.63 -8.53
C THR A 152 -6.00 3.13 -9.49
N PRO A 153 -5.89 1.81 -9.72
CA PRO A 153 -4.84 1.25 -10.57
C PRO A 153 -4.81 1.78 -12.00
N ASP A 154 -5.95 2.22 -12.54
CA ASP A 154 -6.05 2.88 -13.85
C ASP A 154 -5.73 4.38 -13.83
N ASN A 155 -5.39 4.93 -12.66
CA ASN A 155 -5.04 6.34 -12.45
C ASN A 155 -6.16 7.35 -12.77
N LYS A 156 -7.43 6.90 -12.75
CA LYS A 156 -8.58 7.77 -13.06
C LYS A 156 -9.24 8.38 -11.84
N TYR A 157 -9.22 7.66 -10.73
CA TYR A 157 -9.93 8.06 -9.52
C TYR A 157 -9.03 7.99 -8.27
N VAL A 158 -9.49 8.67 -7.23
CA VAL A 158 -9.05 8.43 -5.85
C VAL A 158 -10.24 7.91 -5.07
N VAL A 159 -10.12 6.74 -4.46
CA VAL A 159 -11.10 6.25 -3.49
C VAL A 159 -10.67 6.67 -2.09
N GLY A 160 -11.64 7.05 -1.27
CA GLY A 160 -11.38 7.51 0.11
C GLY A 160 -12.43 7.04 1.08
N GLY A 161 -12.05 6.90 2.34
CA GLY A 161 -12.95 6.52 3.43
C GLY A 161 -12.98 7.55 4.54
N SER A 162 -14.16 7.76 5.12
CA SER A 162 -14.33 8.59 6.30
C SER A 162 -14.93 7.78 7.45
N ILE A 163 -14.27 7.87 8.62
CA ILE A 163 -14.77 7.23 9.83
C ILE A 163 -15.96 8.02 10.40
N PRO A 164 -15.85 9.35 10.64
CA PRO A 164 -16.93 10.08 11.29
C PRO A 164 -18.19 10.26 10.43
N SER A 165 -18.04 10.47 9.12
CA SER A 165 -19.19 10.57 8.23
C SER A 165 -19.70 9.23 7.74
N LYS A 166 -19.01 8.12 8.04
CA LYS A 166 -19.38 6.76 7.61
C LYS A 166 -19.63 6.70 6.09
N THR A 167 -18.71 7.22 5.31
CA THR A 167 -18.93 7.42 3.88
C THR A 167 -17.72 6.94 3.09
N PHE A 168 -17.96 6.23 2.01
CA PHE A 168 -17.01 5.92 0.96
C PHE A 168 -17.09 7.03 -0.10
N TYR A 169 -15.93 7.59 -0.47
CA TYR A 169 -15.80 8.71 -1.39
C TYR A 169 -15.03 8.33 -2.64
N VAL A 170 -15.38 8.91 -3.77
CA VAL A 170 -14.63 8.82 -5.02
C VAL A 170 -14.43 10.22 -5.61
N PHE A 171 -13.19 10.50 -5.98
CA PHE A 171 -12.77 11.74 -6.62
C PHE A 171 -12.22 11.44 -8.01
N ASP A 172 -12.57 12.26 -8.99
CA ASP A 172 -12.08 12.19 -10.36
C ASP A 172 -10.73 12.91 -10.44
N LEU A 173 -9.67 12.20 -10.81
CA LEU A 173 -8.32 12.75 -10.88
C LEU A 173 -8.10 13.70 -12.07
N ASP A 174 -8.77 13.46 -13.20
CA ASP A 174 -8.61 14.30 -14.39
C ASP A 174 -9.30 15.66 -14.19
N LYS A 175 -10.48 15.64 -13.57
CA LYS A 175 -11.23 16.84 -13.24
C LYS A 175 -10.76 17.51 -11.95
N GLU A 176 -9.97 16.80 -11.14
CA GLU A 176 -9.60 17.18 -9.76
C GLU A 176 -10.83 17.65 -8.98
N ALA A 177 -11.86 16.81 -8.95
CA ALA A 177 -13.15 17.13 -8.37
C ALA A 177 -13.77 15.91 -7.68
N PHE A 178 -14.71 16.18 -6.78
CA PHE A 178 -15.59 15.16 -6.24
C PHE A 178 -16.37 14.49 -7.37
N ALA A 179 -16.43 13.16 -7.38
CA ALA A 179 -17.19 12.38 -8.35
C ALA A 179 -18.50 11.85 -7.76
N TRP A 180 -18.42 11.00 -6.74
CA TRP A 180 -19.57 10.45 -6.04
C TRP A 180 -19.19 9.95 -4.63
N ALA A 181 -20.20 9.67 -3.82
CA ALA A 181 -20.02 9.08 -2.51
C ALA A 181 -21.16 8.12 -2.18
N MET A 182 -20.86 7.14 -1.32
CA MET A 182 -21.80 6.15 -0.84
C MET A 182 -21.85 6.17 0.68
N PRO A 183 -23.00 6.47 1.30
CA PRO A 183 -23.19 6.33 2.73
C PRO A 183 -23.06 4.85 3.15
N MET A 184 -22.42 4.61 4.27
CA MET A 184 -22.26 3.32 4.92
C MET A 184 -22.86 3.37 6.33
N ASP A 185 -23.13 2.22 6.94
CA ASP A 185 -23.63 2.16 8.33
C ASP A 185 -22.51 2.29 9.39
N LEU A 186 -21.27 1.97 9.00
CA LEU A 186 -20.09 2.01 9.84
C LEU A 186 -19.01 2.93 9.26
N GLY A 187 -18.07 3.38 10.09
CA GLY A 187 -16.96 4.20 9.65
C GLY A 187 -16.05 3.45 8.67
N VAL A 188 -15.77 4.07 7.52
CA VAL A 188 -14.97 3.51 6.42
C VAL A 188 -13.48 3.73 6.71
N ARG A 189 -12.69 2.64 6.69
CA ARG A 189 -11.28 2.62 7.11
C ARG A 189 -10.34 2.27 5.97
N CYS A 190 -9.43 1.34 6.20
CA CYS A 190 -8.44 0.90 5.21
C CYS A 190 -9.09 0.11 4.08
N MET A 191 -8.52 0.21 2.88
CA MET A 191 -9.09 -0.40 1.68
C MET A 191 -8.01 -1.12 0.86
N ALA A 192 -8.46 -2.11 0.09
CA ALA A 192 -7.70 -2.75 -0.96
C ALA A 192 -8.55 -2.80 -2.24
N ILE A 193 -7.90 -2.73 -3.39
CA ILE A 193 -8.56 -2.64 -4.69
C ILE A 193 -8.27 -3.91 -5.50
N GLU A 194 -9.34 -4.58 -5.95
CA GLU A 194 -9.28 -5.62 -6.99
C GLU A 194 -9.50 -4.98 -8.36
N THR A 195 -8.74 -5.43 -9.34
CA THR A 195 -8.82 -4.90 -10.71
C THR A 195 -9.47 -5.86 -11.68
N ASN A 196 -10.03 -5.31 -12.74
CA ASN A 196 -10.34 -6.01 -13.96
C ASN A 196 -9.07 -6.32 -14.76
N ALA A 197 -9.18 -7.12 -15.81
CA ALA A 197 -8.05 -7.46 -16.69
C ALA A 197 -7.45 -6.24 -17.41
N ASP A 198 -8.24 -5.19 -17.63
CA ASP A 198 -7.80 -3.93 -18.23
C ASP A 198 -7.16 -2.95 -17.22
N GLY A 199 -7.05 -3.34 -15.95
CA GLY A 199 -6.50 -2.53 -14.86
C GLY A 199 -7.49 -1.55 -14.21
N SER A 200 -8.74 -1.47 -14.70
CA SER A 200 -9.78 -0.67 -14.06
C SER A 200 -10.19 -1.25 -12.71
N THR A 201 -10.75 -0.41 -11.84
CA THR A 201 -11.25 -0.85 -10.53
C THR A 201 -12.46 -1.74 -10.68
N LYS A 202 -12.39 -2.96 -10.13
CA LYS A 202 -13.51 -3.91 -10.09
C LYS A 202 -14.27 -3.81 -8.79
N ARG A 203 -13.61 -4.13 -7.68
CA ARG A 203 -14.16 -4.05 -6.32
C ARG A 203 -13.20 -3.34 -5.39
N VAL A 204 -13.76 -2.71 -4.37
CA VAL A 204 -13.00 -2.18 -3.24
C VAL A 204 -13.38 -2.96 -1.99
N PHE A 205 -12.40 -3.55 -1.34
CA PHE A 205 -12.57 -4.19 -0.05
C PHE A 205 -12.25 -3.17 1.03
N SER A 206 -13.21 -2.87 1.90
CA SER A 206 -13.06 -1.85 2.92
C SER A 206 -13.22 -2.42 4.32
N GLN A 207 -12.24 -2.20 5.16
CA GLN A 207 -12.41 -2.43 6.59
C GLN A 207 -13.31 -1.36 7.18
N MET A 208 -14.11 -1.77 8.15
CA MET A 208 -15.12 -0.92 8.77
C MET A 208 -14.90 -0.84 10.28
N SER A 209 -15.24 0.29 10.87
CA SER A 209 -15.23 0.43 12.34
C SER A 209 -16.11 -0.64 12.98
N SER A 210 -15.60 -1.26 14.04
CA SER A 210 -16.30 -2.30 14.81
C SER A 210 -16.64 -3.60 14.06
N LEU A 211 -16.20 -3.76 12.80
CA LEU A 211 -16.30 -5.00 12.04
C LEU A 211 -14.97 -5.73 12.05
N ASN A 212 -14.89 -6.91 12.65
CA ASN A 212 -13.76 -7.80 12.45
C ASN A 212 -13.88 -8.49 11.09
N GLY A 213 -13.51 -7.78 10.03
CA GLY A 213 -13.75 -8.18 8.66
C GLY A 213 -13.70 -7.02 7.67
N PHE A 214 -14.45 -7.14 6.58
CA PHE A 214 -14.48 -6.15 5.52
C PHE A 214 -15.81 -6.13 4.75
N ALA A 215 -16.15 -4.96 4.21
CA ALA A 215 -17.22 -4.79 3.24
C ALA A 215 -16.66 -4.96 1.82
N VAL A 216 -17.50 -5.41 0.90
CA VAL A 216 -17.21 -5.57 -0.53
C VAL A 216 -18.03 -4.54 -1.30
N ILE A 217 -17.36 -3.62 -1.96
CA ILE A 217 -17.98 -2.55 -2.72
C ILE A 217 -17.75 -2.82 -4.21
N ASP A 218 -18.83 -3.02 -4.98
CA ASP A 218 -18.76 -3.02 -6.44
C ASP A 218 -18.60 -1.58 -6.92
N PHE A 219 -17.47 -1.33 -7.63
CA PHE A 219 -17.14 0.02 -8.03
C PHE A 219 -18.04 0.56 -9.16
N ALA A 220 -18.39 -0.28 -10.12
CA ALA A 220 -19.23 0.12 -11.24
C ALA A 220 -20.70 0.30 -10.83
N GLU A 221 -21.21 -0.58 -9.96
CA GLU A 221 -22.56 -0.50 -9.43
C GLU A 221 -22.72 0.52 -8.29
N GLN A 222 -21.62 1.06 -7.77
CA GLN A 222 -21.56 2.04 -6.68
C GLN A 222 -22.34 1.58 -5.44
N LYS A 223 -22.20 0.31 -5.08
CA LYS A 223 -22.91 -0.26 -3.92
C LYS A 223 -22.10 -1.31 -3.15
N GLU A 224 -22.40 -1.46 -1.86
CA GLU A 224 -21.96 -2.60 -1.06
C GLU A 224 -22.71 -3.85 -1.52
N THR A 225 -21.98 -4.90 -1.93
CA THR A 225 -22.53 -6.15 -2.43
C THR A 225 -22.44 -7.29 -1.44
N ALA A 226 -21.51 -7.21 -0.50
CA ALA A 226 -21.31 -8.22 0.54
C ALA A 226 -20.56 -7.65 1.73
N ARG A 227 -20.63 -8.38 2.84
CA ARG A 227 -19.85 -8.14 4.04
C ARG A 227 -19.33 -9.47 4.57
N VAL A 228 -18.04 -9.53 4.85
CA VAL A 228 -17.36 -10.72 5.36
C VAL A 228 -16.90 -10.47 6.78
N THR A 229 -17.32 -11.33 7.71
CA THR A 229 -16.79 -11.39 9.09
C THR A 229 -15.72 -12.47 9.15
N LEU A 230 -14.56 -12.14 9.73
CA LEU A 230 -13.46 -13.08 9.90
C LEU A 230 -13.86 -14.18 10.91
N PRO A 231 -13.59 -15.46 10.59
CA PRO A 231 -13.98 -16.56 11.46
C PRO A 231 -13.07 -16.67 12.69
N GLY A 232 -13.55 -17.37 13.69
CA GLY A 232 -12.85 -17.65 14.94
C GLY A 232 -13.44 -16.92 16.15
N VAL A 233 -13.15 -17.45 17.30
CA VAL A 233 -13.50 -16.81 18.58
C VAL A 233 -12.30 -15.96 19.00
N PRO A 234 -12.47 -14.67 19.27
CA PRO A 234 -11.40 -13.84 19.77
C PRO A 234 -10.80 -14.45 21.03
N GLN A 235 -9.48 -14.64 21.02
CA GLN A 235 -8.77 -14.95 22.24
C GLN A 235 -8.65 -13.71 23.11
N GLU A 236 -8.55 -13.90 24.41
CA GLU A 236 -8.31 -12.79 25.30
C GLU A 236 -6.83 -12.38 25.29
N PHE A 237 -6.47 -11.52 24.35
CA PHE A 237 -5.16 -10.89 24.30
C PHE A 237 -5.18 -9.54 25.05
N ASP A 238 -4.01 -9.14 25.55
CA ASP A 238 -3.73 -7.75 25.87
C ASP A 238 -3.34 -7.01 24.58
N HIS A 239 -4.08 -5.99 24.26
CA HIS A 239 -3.85 -5.17 23.07
C HIS A 239 -3.12 -3.86 23.38
N GLY A 240 -2.49 -3.73 24.58
CA GLY A 240 -1.72 -2.56 24.98
C GLY A 240 -2.52 -1.25 24.94
N GLY A 241 -3.82 -1.30 25.26
CA GLY A 241 -4.71 -0.14 25.22
C GLY A 241 -5.17 0.26 23.80
N TYR A 242 -4.92 -0.57 22.79
CA TYR A 242 -5.39 -0.32 21.43
C TYR A 242 -6.92 -0.27 21.35
N ARG A 243 -7.47 0.60 20.53
CA ARG A 243 -8.92 0.89 20.51
C ARG A 243 -9.72 -0.32 20.01
N THR A 244 -10.71 -0.75 20.78
CA THR A 244 -11.57 -1.90 20.48
C THR A 244 -12.47 -1.69 19.25
N ASN A 245 -12.66 -0.43 18.80
CA ASN A 245 -13.45 -0.12 17.60
C ASN A 245 -12.68 -0.28 16.29
N GLU A 246 -11.47 -0.83 16.30
CA GLU A 246 -10.61 -1.10 15.15
C GLU A 246 -10.21 -2.58 15.10
N PRO A 247 -11.14 -3.54 15.04
CA PRO A 247 -10.79 -4.95 15.18
C PRO A 247 -10.04 -5.50 13.96
N SER A 248 -10.12 -4.83 12.80
CA SER A 248 -9.40 -5.18 11.58
C SER A 248 -8.80 -3.91 10.98
N HIS A 249 -7.51 -3.91 10.60
CA HIS A 249 -6.83 -2.69 10.15
C HIS A 249 -5.97 -2.89 8.90
N GLY A 250 -5.20 -3.97 8.77
CA GLY A 250 -4.40 -4.27 7.57
C GLY A 250 -5.22 -5.04 6.54
N ILE A 251 -5.25 -4.55 5.29
CA ILE A 251 -5.92 -5.22 4.17
C ILE A 251 -5.12 -4.98 2.89
N GLY A 252 -4.96 -6.00 2.06
CA GLY A 252 -4.22 -5.89 0.80
C GLY A 252 -4.55 -7.02 -0.17
N VAL A 253 -4.59 -6.68 -1.47
CA VAL A 253 -4.68 -7.64 -2.57
C VAL A 253 -3.27 -7.96 -3.05
N THR A 254 -2.97 -9.24 -3.30
CA THR A 254 -1.66 -9.65 -3.83
C THR A 254 -1.39 -9.05 -5.20
N PRO A 255 -0.10 -8.83 -5.58
CA PRO A 255 0.25 -8.23 -6.87
C PRO A 255 -0.31 -8.96 -8.10
N ASP A 256 -0.54 -10.27 -8.00
CA ASP A 256 -1.16 -11.09 -9.05
C ASP A 256 -2.70 -11.04 -9.05
N ASN A 257 -3.30 -10.24 -8.16
CA ASN A 257 -4.75 -10.05 -8.03
C ASN A 257 -5.54 -11.35 -7.72
N LYS A 258 -4.89 -12.34 -7.07
CA LYS A 258 -5.52 -13.64 -6.79
C LYS A 258 -5.95 -13.87 -5.35
N THR A 259 -5.36 -13.14 -4.39
CA THR A 259 -5.72 -13.29 -2.98
C THR A 259 -5.86 -11.94 -2.29
N LEU A 260 -6.79 -11.90 -1.34
CA LEU A 260 -6.99 -10.79 -0.41
C LEU A 260 -6.52 -11.22 0.97
N TRP A 261 -5.65 -10.43 1.58
CA TRP A 261 -5.18 -10.64 2.95
C TRP A 261 -5.75 -9.58 3.90
N VAL A 262 -6.21 -10.01 5.06
CA VAL A 262 -6.90 -9.16 6.05
C VAL A 262 -6.40 -9.51 7.44
N THR A 263 -5.99 -8.51 8.23
CA THR A 263 -5.57 -8.71 9.62
C THR A 263 -6.75 -8.65 10.59
N SER A 264 -6.63 -9.39 11.69
CA SER A 264 -7.55 -9.33 12.82
C SER A 264 -6.75 -9.08 14.10
N ILE A 265 -7.04 -7.99 14.79
CA ILE A 265 -6.46 -7.68 16.09
C ILE A 265 -7.03 -8.63 17.16
N PRO A 266 -8.36 -8.85 17.27
CA PRO A 266 -8.93 -9.76 18.27
C PRO A 266 -8.45 -11.20 18.15
N ASN A 267 -8.22 -11.67 16.92
CA ASN A 267 -7.75 -13.04 16.70
C ASN A 267 -6.22 -13.14 16.62
N ASN A 268 -5.51 -12.00 16.72
CA ASN A 268 -4.05 -11.90 16.56
C ASN A 268 -3.55 -12.68 15.32
N ALA A 269 -4.17 -12.45 14.17
CA ALA A 269 -3.97 -13.26 12.97
C ALA A 269 -4.11 -12.46 11.68
N ALA A 270 -3.59 -13.01 10.58
CA ALA A 270 -3.87 -12.61 9.20
C ALA A 270 -4.64 -13.73 8.49
N TYR A 271 -5.63 -13.36 7.68
CA TYR A 271 -6.48 -14.27 6.92
C TYR A 271 -6.30 -14.04 5.43
N ALA A 272 -6.27 -15.12 4.66
CA ALA A 272 -6.21 -15.09 3.20
C ALA A 272 -7.52 -15.60 2.58
N TYR A 273 -8.02 -14.85 1.60
CA TYR A 273 -9.21 -15.19 0.82
C TYR A 273 -8.86 -15.26 -0.66
N SER A 274 -9.45 -16.22 -1.39
CA SER A 274 -9.30 -16.30 -2.85
C SER A 274 -10.05 -15.17 -3.55
N LEU A 275 -9.53 -14.70 -4.67
CA LEU A 275 -10.23 -13.82 -5.60
C LEU A 275 -10.52 -14.55 -6.91
N PRO A 276 -11.68 -14.36 -7.52
CA PRO A 276 -12.74 -13.42 -7.12
C PRO A 276 -13.74 -13.97 -6.08
N ASP A 277 -13.67 -15.25 -5.69
CA ASP A 277 -14.75 -15.98 -5.01
C ASP A 277 -14.88 -15.68 -3.51
N LEU A 278 -13.89 -15.03 -2.91
CA LEU A 278 -13.81 -14.72 -1.47
C LEU A 278 -13.94 -15.97 -0.59
N LYS A 279 -13.40 -17.11 -1.04
CA LYS A 279 -13.30 -18.30 -0.22
C LYS A 279 -12.11 -18.19 0.72
N LEU A 280 -12.31 -18.52 2.00
CA LEU A 280 -11.21 -18.57 2.97
C LEU A 280 -10.20 -19.63 2.55
N ILE A 281 -8.95 -19.21 2.33
CA ILE A 281 -7.81 -20.09 2.05
C ILE A 281 -7.21 -20.59 3.36
N GLY A 282 -7.01 -19.69 4.32
CA GLY A 282 -6.42 -20.04 5.61
C GLY A 282 -6.19 -18.84 6.53
N LYS A 283 -5.60 -19.13 7.67
CA LYS A 283 -5.25 -18.21 8.73
C LYS A 283 -3.78 -18.39 9.13
N VAL A 284 -3.10 -17.29 9.39
CA VAL A 284 -1.74 -17.25 9.96
C VAL A 284 -1.81 -16.59 11.32
N ASP A 285 -1.45 -17.30 12.38
CA ASP A 285 -1.32 -16.73 13.70
C ASP A 285 -0.08 -15.84 13.78
N LEU A 286 -0.24 -14.65 14.34
CA LEU A 286 0.82 -13.68 14.50
C LEU A 286 1.50 -13.84 15.87
N PRO A 287 2.72 -13.32 16.05
CA PRO A 287 3.43 -13.43 17.31
C PRO A 287 2.62 -12.89 18.49
N SER A 288 2.81 -13.50 19.64
CA SER A 288 2.31 -13.02 20.93
C SER A 288 3.38 -13.21 22.00
N GLU A 289 3.37 -12.41 23.05
CA GLU A 289 4.38 -12.42 24.09
C GLU A 289 3.74 -12.50 25.47
N LYS A 290 4.31 -13.33 26.34
CA LYS A 290 3.94 -13.36 27.77
C LYS A 290 4.73 -12.30 28.51
N ILE A 291 4.03 -11.32 29.06
CA ILE A 291 4.65 -10.29 29.89
C ILE A 291 4.55 -10.74 31.35
N ALA A 292 5.64 -10.63 32.10
CA ALA A 292 5.66 -10.93 33.53
C ALA A 292 4.66 -10.05 34.28
N GLY A 293 3.84 -10.70 35.14
CA GLY A 293 2.80 -10.00 35.91
C GLY A 293 1.49 -9.73 35.14
N HIS A 294 1.37 -10.14 33.88
CA HIS A 294 0.14 -10.04 33.10
C HIS A 294 -0.48 -11.43 32.87
N ASP A 295 -1.79 -11.56 33.07
CA ASP A 295 -2.49 -12.82 32.86
C ASP A 295 -2.65 -13.17 31.39
N LYS A 296 -2.82 -12.16 30.54
CA LYS A 296 -3.03 -12.29 29.09
C LYS A 296 -1.72 -12.19 28.30
N LEU A 297 -1.71 -12.79 27.12
CA LEU A 297 -0.62 -12.60 26.14
C LEU A 297 -0.77 -11.22 25.48
N LEU A 298 0.35 -10.50 25.32
CA LEU A 298 0.39 -9.31 24.47
C LEU A 298 0.20 -9.73 23.02
N SER A 299 -0.73 -9.10 22.32
CA SER A 299 -0.93 -9.35 20.87
C SER A 299 0.04 -8.54 20.03
N ALA A 300 0.24 -8.98 18.79
CA ALA A 300 0.97 -8.21 17.78
C ALA A 300 0.31 -6.85 17.48
N VAL A 301 -1.00 -6.71 17.66
CA VAL A 301 -1.78 -5.55 17.21
C VAL A 301 -1.47 -5.28 15.72
N ALA A 302 -1.80 -6.26 14.88
CA ALA A 302 -1.51 -6.23 13.45
C ALA A 302 -2.18 -5.04 12.76
N ASN A 303 -1.37 -4.14 12.20
CA ASN A 303 -1.85 -2.83 11.79
C ASN A 303 -1.89 -2.66 10.26
N TRP A 304 -0.84 -2.98 9.53
CA TRP A 304 -0.76 -2.79 8.09
C TRP A 304 -0.12 -3.97 7.38
N VAL A 305 -0.35 -4.08 6.08
CA VAL A 305 0.19 -5.16 5.24
C VAL A 305 0.75 -4.61 3.93
N THR A 306 1.86 -5.19 3.48
CA THR A 306 2.40 -4.99 2.13
C THR A 306 3.06 -6.29 1.65
N PHE A 307 3.22 -6.45 0.34
CA PHE A 307 3.76 -7.65 -0.27
C PHE A 307 5.10 -7.38 -0.96
N THR A 308 5.91 -8.42 -1.10
CA THR A 308 6.95 -8.44 -2.14
C THR A 308 6.30 -8.40 -3.53
N PRO A 309 7.00 -7.88 -4.56
CA PRO A 309 6.42 -7.75 -5.92
C PRO A 309 5.95 -9.07 -6.54
N ASP A 310 6.55 -10.19 -6.14
CA ASP A 310 6.16 -11.54 -6.57
C ASP A 310 5.04 -12.16 -5.71
N GLY A 311 4.57 -11.44 -4.69
CA GLY A 311 3.50 -11.88 -3.79
C GLY A 311 3.85 -13.03 -2.85
N LYS A 312 5.11 -13.47 -2.80
CA LYS A 312 5.51 -14.63 -1.99
C LYS A 312 5.62 -14.33 -0.50
N GLU A 313 5.91 -13.09 -0.16
CA GLU A 313 6.01 -12.65 1.22
C GLU A 313 5.05 -11.50 1.50
N LEU A 314 4.38 -11.60 2.64
CA LEU A 314 3.53 -10.58 3.22
C LEU A 314 4.23 -10.02 4.47
N PHE A 315 4.41 -8.70 4.51
CA PHE A 315 4.96 -7.99 5.65
C PHE A 315 3.81 -7.39 6.46
N VAL A 316 3.70 -7.77 7.72
CA VAL A 316 2.65 -7.29 8.64
C VAL A 316 3.29 -6.46 9.74
N SER A 317 2.90 -5.19 9.87
CA SER A 317 3.37 -4.36 10.99
C SER A 317 2.64 -4.73 12.29
N ASN A 318 3.43 -5.01 13.34
CA ASN A 318 2.98 -5.42 14.66
C ASN A 318 3.14 -4.24 15.64
N SER A 319 2.13 -3.36 15.68
CA SER A 319 2.21 -2.11 16.47
C SER A 319 2.38 -2.36 17.96
N GLY A 320 1.84 -3.45 18.49
CA GLY A 320 1.97 -3.85 19.89
C GLY A 320 3.32 -4.42 20.27
N MET A 321 4.14 -4.84 19.29
CA MET A 321 5.37 -5.59 19.53
C MET A 321 6.62 -4.96 18.89
N ARG A 322 6.56 -3.73 18.41
CA ARG A 322 7.69 -3.02 17.77
C ARG A 322 8.42 -3.89 16.74
N SER A 323 7.64 -4.57 15.89
CA SER A 323 8.19 -5.53 14.94
C SER A 323 7.39 -5.58 13.65
N VAL A 324 7.96 -6.26 12.65
CA VAL A 324 7.27 -6.63 11.41
C VAL A 324 7.36 -8.15 11.27
N SER A 325 6.22 -8.80 11.09
CA SER A 325 6.16 -10.22 10.74
C SER A 325 6.31 -10.39 9.24
N VAL A 326 7.17 -11.32 8.82
CA VAL A 326 7.28 -11.80 7.45
C VAL A 326 6.53 -13.12 7.36
N VAL A 327 5.52 -13.16 6.52
CA VAL A 327 4.67 -14.32 6.28
C VAL A 327 4.96 -14.88 4.90
N ASP A 328 5.33 -16.16 4.82
CA ASP A 328 5.34 -16.93 3.57
C ASP A 328 3.88 -17.19 3.16
N THR A 329 3.46 -16.59 2.03
CA THR A 329 2.06 -16.64 1.60
C THR A 329 1.61 -18.02 1.13
N ALA A 330 2.52 -18.83 0.60
CA ALA A 330 2.23 -20.18 0.14
C ALA A 330 2.23 -21.18 1.31
N ALA A 331 3.20 -21.06 2.23
CA ALA A 331 3.29 -21.92 3.40
C ALA A 331 2.31 -21.51 4.52
N MET A 332 1.67 -20.37 4.41
CA MET A 332 0.72 -19.82 5.39
C MET A 332 1.30 -19.78 6.81
N LYS A 333 2.51 -19.23 6.96
CA LYS A 333 3.20 -19.16 8.26
C LYS A 333 4.10 -17.95 8.38
N VAL A 334 4.30 -17.46 9.61
CA VAL A 334 5.34 -16.48 9.93
C VAL A 334 6.70 -17.15 9.82
N VAL A 335 7.58 -16.62 8.96
CA VAL A 335 8.94 -17.16 8.75
C VAL A 335 10.00 -16.29 9.45
N LYS A 336 9.68 -15.04 9.75
CA LYS A 336 10.58 -14.11 10.44
C LYS A 336 9.79 -13.05 11.18
N VAL A 337 10.36 -12.55 12.30
CA VAL A 337 9.93 -11.35 13.00
C VAL A 337 11.14 -10.41 13.05
N ILE A 338 10.96 -9.20 12.53
CA ILE A 338 12.01 -8.19 12.38
C ILE A 338 11.76 -7.06 13.38
N PRO A 339 12.66 -6.79 14.34
CA PRO A 339 12.52 -5.65 15.23
C PRO A 339 12.61 -4.32 14.46
N VAL A 340 11.73 -3.37 14.79
CA VAL A 340 11.68 -2.00 14.26
C VAL A 340 11.42 -0.98 15.38
N GLY A 341 11.17 0.27 15.04
CA GLY A 341 10.88 1.32 16.00
C GLY A 341 9.51 1.21 16.67
N GLU A 342 9.11 2.29 17.37
CA GLU A 342 7.92 2.29 18.22
C GLU A 342 6.63 2.48 17.43
N VAL A 343 5.65 1.61 17.69
CA VAL A 343 4.34 1.60 17.06
C VAL A 343 4.47 1.61 15.53
N PRO A 344 5.08 0.55 14.92
CA PRO A 344 5.11 0.42 13.47
C PRO A 344 3.68 0.35 12.95
N LYS A 345 3.28 1.33 12.14
CA LYS A 345 1.88 1.47 11.75
C LYS A 345 1.68 1.20 10.27
N ARG A 346 2.29 1.98 9.40
CA ARG A 346 2.21 1.77 7.96
C ARG A 346 3.47 1.09 7.45
N ASN A 347 3.31 0.17 6.53
CA ASN A 347 4.41 -0.34 5.74
C ASN A 347 4.05 -0.29 4.25
N ASN A 348 5.04 -0.07 3.40
CA ASN A 348 4.84 -0.06 1.97
C ASN A 348 6.10 -0.56 1.24
N THR A 349 5.87 -1.21 0.10
CA THR A 349 6.94 -1.78 -0.73
C THR A 349 7.39 -0.81 -1.79
N LEU A 350 8.69 -0.61 -1.90
CA LEU A 350 9.34 0.13 -2.98
C LEU A 350 10.15 -0.84 -3.84
N VAL A 351 9.90 -0.80 -5.15
CA VAL A 351 10.74 -1.44 -6.16
C VAL A 351 11.65 -0.38 -6.75
N ILE A 352 12.96 -0.53 -6.56
CA ILE A 352 13.97 0.38 -7.07
C ILE A 352 14.49 -0.20 -8.39
N PRO A 353 14.27 0.48 -9.52
CA PRO A 353 14.79 0.01 -10.80
C PRO A 353 16.33 0.00 -10.79
N ASP A 354 16.92 -1.00 -11.41
CA ASP A 354 18.37 -1.02 -11.61
C ASP A 354 18.79 0.10 -12.54
N THR A 355 19.74 0.92 -12.08
CA THR A 355 20.33 2.02 -12.85
C THR A 355 21.42 1.55 -13.83
N ALA A 356 21.59 0.25 -14.02
CA ALA A 356 22.50 -0.32 -15.01
C ALA A 356 21.93 -0.19 -16.43
N GLY A 357 21.67 1.01 -16.86
CA GLY A 357 21.15 1.35 -18.20
C GLY A 357 20.62 2.77 -18.19
N ASN A 358 21.51 3.75 -18.13
CA ASN A 358 21.16 5.14 -18.41
C ASN A 358 20.61 5.28 -19.83
N ALA A 359 19.32 5.01 -20.02
CA ALA A 359 18.57 5.62 -21.09
C ALA A 359 18.06 6.96 -20.55
N ALA A 360 18.59 8.04 -21.06
CA ALA A 360 18.16 9.40 -20.75
C ALA A 360 16.63 9.49 -20.79
N ALA A 361 16.05 10.09 -19.75
CA ALA A 361 14.64 10.44 -19.76
C ALA A 361 14.33 11.21 -21.05
N PRO A 362 13.21 10.90 -21.75
CA PRO A 362 12.82 11.67 -22.91
C PRO A 362 12.64 13.13 -22.50
N ALA A 363 13.36 14.01 -23.16
CA ALA A 363 13.23 15.45 -22.97
C ALA A 363 11.75 15.86 -23.16
N PRO A 364 11.22 16.81 -22.37
CA PRO A 364 9.86 17.25 -22.52
C PRO A 364 9.65 17.78 -23.95
N ALA A 365 8.64 17.25 -24.63
CA ALA A 365 8.26 17.65 -25.97
C ALA A 365 8.04 19.17 -26.00
N LYS A 366 8.83 19.89 -26.79
CA LYS A 366 8.63 21.33 -27.05
C LYS A 366 7.24 21.47 -27.68
N ARG A 367 6.34 22.19 -27.02
CA ARG A 367 5.09 22.63 -27.64
C ARG A 367 5.45 23.46 -28.87
N ALA A 368 5.04 23.01 -30.03
CA ALA A 368 5.07 23.80 -31.23
C ALA A 368 4.09 24.97 -31.04
N SER A 369 4.62 26.20 -31.06
CA SER A 369 3.83 27.40 -31.18
C SER A 369 3.20 27.42 -32.57
N ALA A 370 1.88 27.26 -32.65
CA ALA A 370 1.14 27.59 -33.86
C ALA A 370 1.03 29.10 -33.96
N GLN A 371 1.49 29.61 -35.08
CA GLN A 371 1.17 30.95 -35.60
C GLN A 371 -0.25 30.97 -36.17
#